data_ade7cfc48cd593913413344e973a150a
#
_entry.id   ade7cfc48cd593913413344e973a150a
#
_cell.length_a   1.000
_cell.length_b   1.000
_cell.length_c   1.000
_cell.angle_alpha   90.00
_cell.angle_beta   90.00
_cell.angle_gamma   90.00
#
_symmetry.space_group_name_H-M   'P 1'
#
loop_
_entity.id
_entity.type
_entity.pdbx_description
1 polymer ?
#
loop_
_entity_poly.entity_id
_entity_poly.type
_entity_poly.pdbx_seq_one_letter_code
_entity_poly.pdbx_strand_id
1 'polypeptide(L)'
;MFTQLRRSALAVLAAGALAAAPTAALAGVSPSTVDQSVDPGETIHVTKTVSTPTIPPKPDIVLVVDSTGSMGDAIDNVKTEMGNIVTTVQGAQPEAQFAVVNYKDTTDGAAVFQVNTDLTASLATAQAAVNALSASGGGDEPEAQLNALWQIGGGGDAISFRADSSRIVVWFGDAPGHDPSNGHTEADATASLQAVSARVLAISVGADRLDLTGQATRISSATGGSFLSGIPATGLSDAILAGLSNLPAEVTANVSCDPGLSVAFNPSLPQTVPSGTDLVLDEAISVAADAPQGSTLTCTTSFQINGADAGSDFVQTVSITVNDVTPPTVSCGPGVNPDGVTPPGYQKAGFYQLVADDNLPGVTVSITDNATGQTFGPYDPGTYIKLTQSVGIAESTVSPFEGAVAWHFQFRGDATLTATDAAGNTATATCLVPPNKK
;
A
#
# COMPACT_ATOMS: atom_id res chain seq x y z
N MET A 1 72.08 -7.82 -33.66
CA MET A 1 71.51 -8.12 -32.35
C MET A 1 70.37 -7.12 -32.16
N PHE A 2 69.15 -7.47 -32.63
CA PHE A 2 67.99 -6.56 -32.70
C PHE A 2 67.04 -6.82 -31.55
N THR A 3 66.84 -5.81 -30.71
CA THR A 3 65.88 -5.82 -29.61
C THR A 3 64.57 -5.20 -30.06
N GLN A 4 63.52 -5.99 -30.15
CA GLN A 4 62.17 -5.56 -30.49
C GLN A 4 61.48 -4.91 -29.29
N LEU A 5 61.14 -3.63 -29.38
CA LEU A 5 60.25 -2.96 -28.44
C LEU A 5 58.79 -3.28 -28.80
N ARG A 6 58.09 -3.97 -27.88
CA ARG A 6 56.66 -4.14 -27.96
C ARG A 6 55.96 -2.85 -27.41
N ARG A 7 55.22 -2.15 -28.28
CA ARG A 7 54.34 -1.06 -27.89
C ARG A 7 53.00 -1.67 -27.43
N SER A 8 52.71 -1.52 -26.16
CA SER A 8 51.38 -1.83 -25.60
C SER A 8 50.45 -0.65 -25.88
N ALA A 9 49.43 -0.86 -26.69
CA ALA A 9 48.37 0.10 -26.88
C ALA A 9 47.37 -0.02 -25.71
N LEU A 10 47.28 1.05 -24.92
CA LEU A 10 46.25 1.20 -23.88
C LEU A 10 44.93 1.64 -24.56
N ALA A 11 43.95 0.76 -24.64
CA ALA A 11 42.61 1.13 -25.06
C ALA A 11 41.88 1.77 -23.88
N VAL A 12 41.64 3.06 -23.95
CA VAL A 12 40.77 3.78 -23.00
C VAL A 12 39.34 3.51 -23.44
N LEU A 13 38.63 2.63 -22.66
CA LEU A 13 37.18 2.54 -22.76
C LEU A 13 36.56 3.75 -22.06
N ALA A 14 36.02 4.67 -22.85
CA ALA A 14 35.13 5.71 -22.35
C ALA A 14 33.79 5.06 -21.98
N ALA A 15 33.57 4.81 -20.68
CA ALA A 15 32.25 4.45 -20.15
C ALA A 15 31.35 5.69 -20.23
N GLY A 16 30.53 5.76 -21.29
CA GLY A 16 29.43 6.73 -21.36
C GLY A 16 28.41 6.38 -20.28
N ALA A 17 28.33 7.20 -19.23
CA ALA A 17 27.21 7.16 -18.31
C ALA A 17 25.94 7.61 -19.07
N LEU A 18 25.12 6.65 -19.50
CA LEU A 18 23.73 6.94 -19.84
C LEU A 18 23.08 7.43 -18.55
N ALA A 19 22.81 8.73 -18.45
CA ALA A 19 21.88 9.26 -17.48
C ALA A 19 20.50 8.66 -17.84
N ALA A 20 20.06 7.66 -17.07
CA ALA A 20 18.68 7.20 -17.11
C ALA A 20 17.82 8.41 -16.73
N ALA A 21 17.00 8.90 -17.66
CA ALA A 21 15.93 9.82 -17.31
C ALA A 21 15.08 9.16 -16.20
N PRO A 22 14.69 9.88 -15.15
CA PRO A 22 13.80 9.33 -14.15
C PRO A 22 12.51 8.93 -14.87
N THR A 23 12.26 7.63 -14.98
CA THR A 23 10.92 7.14 -15.33
C THR A 23 10.01 7.63 -14.22
N ALA A 24 9.01 8.45 -14.57
CA ALA A 24 7.96 8.80 -13.61
C ALA A 24 7.47 7.50 -12.99
N ALA A 25 7.61 7.37 -11.66
CA ALA A 25 7.07 6.24 -10.95
C ALA A 25 5.56 6.23 -11.22
N LEU A 26 5.04 5.11 -11.69
CA LEU A 26 3.59 4.94 -11.82
C LEU A 26 3.00 5.06 -10.42
N ALA A 27 1.93 5.86 -10.30
CA ALA A 27 1.22 5.99 -9.03
C ALA A 27 0.71 4.61 -8.58
N GLY A 28 0.85 4.32 -7.29
CA GLY A 28 0.49 3.00 -6.76
C GLY A 28 1.30 2.59 -5.54
N VAL A 29 1.20 1.32 -5.15
CA VAL A 29 1.93 0.77 -3.99
C VAL A 29 2.96 -0.27 -4.41
N SER A 30 4.08 -0.28 -3.72
CA SER A 30 5.16 -1.25 -3.93
C SER A 30 5.75 -1.71 -2.59
N PRO A 31 5.89 -3.04 -2.38
CA PRO A 31 5.33 -4.13 -3.19
C PRO A 31 3.79 -4.17 -3.12
N SER A 32 3.12 -4.57 -4.20
CA SER A 32 1.67 -4.79 -4.23
C SER A 32 1.26 -6.16 -3.67
N THR A 33 2.22 -7.07 -3.52
CA THR A 33 2.02 -8.39 -2.91
C THR A 33 3.16 -8.73 -1.97
N VAL A 34 2.83 -9.37 -0.84
CA VAL A 34 3.79 -10.00 0.09
C VAL A 34 3.35 -11.43 0.27
N ASP A 35 4.25 -12.39 -0.02
CA ASP A 35 4.00 -13.82 0.14
C ASP A 35 5.20 -14.43 0.88
N GLN A 36 4.99 -14.83 2.13
CA GLN A 36 6.05 -15.34 3.00
C GLN A 36 5.54 -16.41 3.97
N SER A 37 6.49 -17.21 4.51
CA SER A 37 6.24 -18.13 5.61
C SER A 37 6.82 -17.54 6.89
N VAL A 38 6.03 -17.51 7.97
CA VAL A 38 6.34 -16.84 9.23
C VAL A 38 5.95 -17.73 10.41
N ASP A 39 6.76 -17.75 11.45
CA ASP A 39 6.45 -18.50 12.67
C ASP A 39 5.33 -17.81 13.48
N PRO A 40 4.52 -18.58 14.21
CA PRO A 40 3.54 -18.00 15.14
C PRO A 40 4.20 -17.08 16.16
N GLY A 41 3.63 -15.87 16.34
CA GLY A 41 4.14 -14.85 17.27
C GLY A 41 5.24 -13.96 16.70
N GLU A 42 5.67 -14.18 15.47
CA GLU A 42 6.70 -13.34 14.83
C GLU A 42 6.10 -12.17 14.03
N THR A 43 6.94 -11.18 13.80
CA THR A 43 6.64 -9.99 12.98
C THR A 43 7.72 -9.85 11.92
N ILE A 44 7.30 -9.67 10.68
CA ILE A 44 8.18 -9.31 9.58
C ILE A 44 8.02 -7.85 9.21
N HIS A 45 9.07 -7.23 8.68
CA HIS A 45 9.11 -5.84 8.27
C HIS A 45 9.33 -5.74 6.77
N VAL A 46 8.49 -4.97 6.10
CA VAL A 46 8.54 -4.74 4.66
C VAL A 46 8.59 -3.24 4.40
N THR A 47 9.58 -2.78 3.62
CA THR A 47 9.57 -1.39 3.16
C THR A 47 8.44 -1.21 2.14
N LYS A 48 7.47 -0.38 2.48
CA LYS A 48 6.32 -0.02 1.66
C LYS A 48 6.51 1.36 1.07
N THR A 49 6.34 1.48 -0.24
CA THR A 49 6.29 2.77 -0.94
C THR A 49 4.89 3.01 -1.48
N VAL A 50 4.31 4.15 -1.15
CA VAL A 50 3.07 4.65 -1.75
C VAL A 50 3.42 5.83 -2.64
N SER A 51 3.45 5.61 -3.96
CA SER A 51 3.70 6.66 -4.96
C SER A 51 2.38 7.37 -5.24
N THR A 52 2.23 8.60 -4.73
CA THR A 52 1.00 9.37 -4.91
C THR A 52 0.85 9.84 -6.36
N PRO A 53 -0.38 9.93 -6.92
CA PRO A 53 -0.59 10.45 -8.26
C PRO A 53 -0.26 11.93 -8.32
N THR A 54 0.23 12.39 -9.48
CA THR A 54 0.58 13.80 -9.72
C THR A 54 -0.62 14.73 -9.51
N ILE A 55 -1.80 14.31 -9.94
CA ILE A 55 -3.07 15.00 -9.65
C ILE A 55 -3.86 14.09 -8.71
N PRO A 56 -4.35 14.60 -7.55
CA PRO A 56 -5.14 13.81 -6.63
C PRO A 56 -6.36 13.15 -7.31
N PRO A 57 -6.78 11.94 -6.89
CA PRO A 57 -7.91 11.24 -7.50
C PRO A 57 -9.23 11.99 -7.30
N LYS A 58 -10.21 11.76 -8.18
CA LYS A 58 -11.57 12.32 -8.12
C LYS A 58 -11.59 13.84 -7.91
N PRO A 59 -10.87 14.63 -8.73
CA PRO A 59 -10.78 16.06 -8.49
C PRO A 59 -12.09 16.78 -8.86
N ASP A 60 -12.56 17.65 -7.95
CA ASP A 60 -13.60 18.66 -8.17
C ASP A 60 -12.91 20.00 -8.36
N ILE A 61 -12.87 20.50 -9.58
CA ILE A 61 -12.14 21.71 -9.95
C ILE A 61 -13.11 22.84 -10.24
N VAL A 62 -13.05 23.90 -9.44
CA VAL A 62 -13.82 25.11 -9.64
C VAL A 62 -12.94 26.16 -10.31
N LEU A 63 -13.26 26.52 -11.53
CA LEU A 63 -12.60 27.60 -12.28
C LEU A 63 -13.29 28.91 -11.96
N VAL A 64 -12.61 29.79 -11.23
CA VAL A 64 -13.11 31.08 -10.75
C VAL A 64 -12.42 32.18 -11.52
N VAL A 65 -13.17 32.95 -12.26
CA VAL A 65 -12.63 33.95 -13.19
C VAL A 65 -13.12 35.35 -12.87
N ASP A 66 -12.19 36.24 -12.68
CA ASP A 66 -12.46 37.67 -12.81
C ASP A 66 -12.96 37.97 -14.22
N SER A 67 -14.11 38.62 -14.30
CA SER A 67 -14.74 38.99 -15.58
C SER A 67 -15.04 40.49 -15.66
N THR A 68 -14.30 41.29 -14.89
CA THR A 68 -14.35 42.76 -14.97
C THR A 68 -13.70 43.28 -16.25
N GLY A 69 -13.89 44.56 -16.56
CA GLY A 69 -13.42 45.15 -17.81
C GLY A 69 -11.90 45.09 -18.02
N SER A 70 -11.13 45.14 -16.96
CA SER A 70 -9.64 45.03 -16.98
C SER A 70 -9.15 43.73 -17.57
N MET A 71 -9.92 42.65 -17.42
CA MET A 71 -9.61 41.32 -17.96
C MET A 71 -9.77 41.24 -19.50
N GLY A 72 -10.16 42.29 -20.20
CA GLY A 72 -10.50 42.28 -21.63
C GLY A 72 -9.41 41.63 -22.50
N ASP A 73 -8.15 41.97 -22.24
CA ASP A 73 -7.01 41.42 -22.99
C ASP A 73 -6.59 40.02 -22.52
N ALA A 74 -6.97 39.64 -21.32
CA ALA A 74 -6.58 38.34 -20.70
C ALA A 74 -7.65 37.25 -20.89
N ILE A 75 -8.93 37.61 -20.99
CA ILE A 75 -10.05 36.67 -20.94
C ILE A 75 -10.03 35.61 -22.04
N ASP A 76 -9.60 35.94 -23.27
CA ASP A 76 -9.54 34.99 -24.37
C ASP A 76 -8.38 33.99 -24.20
N ASN A 77 -7.27 34.43 -23.61
CA ASN A 77 -6.19 33.54 -23.23
C ASN A 77 -6.61 32.62 -22.09
N VAL A 78 -7.26 33.15 -21.05
CA VAL A 78 -7.82 32.35 -19.94
C VAL A 78 -8.78 31.29 -20.49
N LYS A 79 -9.70 31.61 -21.40
CA LYS A 79 -10.59 30.65 -22.05
C LYS A 79 -9.83 29.52 -22.76
N THR A 80 -8.82 29.87 -23.53
CA THR A 80 -8.01 28.88 -24.28
C THR A 80 -7.31 27.94 -23.32
N GLU A 81 -6.67 28.48 -22.28
CA GLU A 81 -5.90 27.70 -21.32
C GLU A 81 -6.81 26.83 -20.41
N MET A 82 -7.98 27.34 -20.02
CA MET A 82 -8.98 26.56 -19.28
C MET A 82 -9.45 25.34 -20.09
N GLY A 83 -9.64 25.50 -21.41
CA GLY A 83 -9.97 24.37 -22.29
C GLY A 83 -8.88 23.30 -22.31
N ASN A 84 -7.62 23.71 -22.33
CA ASN A 84 -6.47 22.82 -22.25
C ASN A 84 -6.39 22.11 -20.91
N ILE A 85 -6.60 22.83 -19.80
CA ILE A 85 -6.61 22.29 -18.44
C ILE A 85 -7.67 21.20 -18.31
N VAL A 86 -8.92 21.53 -18.68
CA VAL A 86 -10.06 20.60 -18.59
C VAL A 86 -9.73 19.30 -19.32
N THR A 87 -9.19 19.39 -20.54
CA THR A 87 -8.82 18.22 -21.35
C THR A 87 -7.68 17.42 -20.72
N THR A 88 -6.62 18.11 -20.27
CA THR A 88 -5.42 17.44 -19.70
C THR A 88 -5.72 16.79 -18.36
N VAL A 89 -6.43 17.48 -17.47
CA VAL A 89 -6.80 16.93 -16.16
C VAL A 89 -7.73 15.73 -16.31
N GLN A 90 -8.73 15.79 -17.19
CA GLN A 90 -9.61 14.64 -17.39
C GLN A 90 -8.88 13.47 -18.05
N GLY A 91 -7.88 13.73 -18.89
CA GLY A 91 -7.02 12.69 -19.46
C GLY A 91 -6.19 11.96 -18.38
N ALA A 92 -5.73 12.68 -17.36
CA ALA A 92 -4.97 12.14 -16.24
C ALA A 92 -5.87 11.55 -15.12
N GLN A 93 -7.05 12.14 -14.91
CA GLN A 93 -8.03 11.75 -13.90
C GLN A 93 -9.43 11.69 -14.54
N PRO A 94 -9.85 10.54 -15.05
CA PRO A 94 -11.13 10.40 -15.79
C PRO A 94 -12.37 10.78 -14.97
N GLU A 95 -12.30 10.71 -13.64
CA GLU A 95 -13.37 11.08 -12.72
C GLU A 95 -13.40 12.59 -12.39
N ALA A 96 -12.55 13.40 -13.01
CA ALA A 96 -12.55 14.84 -12.79
C ALA A 96 -13.90 15.48 -13.15
N GLN A 97 -14.35 16.42 -12.31
CA GLN A 97 -15.48 17.28 -12.58
C GLN A 97 -15.08 18.75 -12.50
N PHE A 98 -15.73 19.58 -13.30
CA PHE A 98 -15.41 20.99 -13.44
C PHE A 98 -16.65 21.84 -13.21
N ALA A 99 -16.52 22.89 -12.37
CA ALA A 99 -17.44 23.99 -12.28
C ALA A 99 -16.80 25.26 -12.85
N VAL A 100 -17.60 26.17 -13.39
CA VAL A 100 -17.13 27.44 -13.90
C VAL A 100 -17.98 28.54 -13.25
N VAL A 101 -17.30 29.48 -12.58
CA VAL A 101 -17.90 30.64 -11.97
C VAL A 101 -17.15 31.90 -12.36
N ASN A 102 -17.82 33.02 -12.37
CA ASN A 102 -17.17 34.31 -12.54
C ASN A 102 -17.62 35.30 -11.48
N TYR A 103 -16.76 36.27 -11.23
CA TYR A 103 -17.08 37.41 -10.37
C TYR A 103 -16.76 38.75 -11.06
N LYS A 104 -17.31 39.82 -10.49
CA LYS A 104 -17.05 41.20 -10.87
C LYS A 104 -16.86 42.05 -9.61
N ASP A 105 -17.10 43.37 -9.72
CA ASP A 105 -17.05 44.27 -8.57
C ASP A 105 -18.39 44.29 -7.79
N THR A 106 -18.33 44.78 -6.57
CA THR A 106 -19.47 44.96 -5.65
C THR A 106 -20.57 45.82 -6.26
N THR A 107 -20.22 46.70 -7.19
CA THR A 107 -21.16 47.62 -7.87
C THR A 107 -21.90 46.97 -9.05
N ASP A 108 -21.55 45.79 -9.50
CA ASP A 108 -22.16 45.09 -10.63
C ASP A 108 -23.51 44.39 -10.28
N GLY A 109 -24.03 44.58 -9.08
CA GLY A 109 -25.34 44.06 -8.65
C GLY A 109 -25.42 42.52 -8.71
N ALA A 110 -26.37 41.98 -9.48
CA ALA A 110 -26.55 40.53 -9.60
C ALA A 110 -25.39 39.84 -10.36
N ALA A 111 -24.56 40.58 -11.07
CA ALA A 111 -23.41 40.05 -11.80
C ALA A 111 -22.13 39.94 -10.91
N VAL A 112 -22.19 40.39 -9.65
CA VAL A 112 -21.06 40.31 -8.71
C VAL A 112 -20.53 38.87 -8.53
N PHE A 113 -21.40 37.86 -8.64
CA PHE A 113 -21.06 36.45 -8.61
C PHE A 113 -22.07 35.65 -9.45
N GLN A 114 -21.57 34.78 -10.33
CA GLN A 114 -22.38 33.92 -11.17
C GLN A 114 -21.81 32.53 -11.28
N VAL A 115 -22.66 31.51 -11.12
CA VAL A 115 -22.33 30.11 -11.43
C VAL A 115 -22.74 29.82 -12.87
N ASN A 116 -21.77 29.74 -13.78
CA ASN A 116 -21.99 29.46 -15.20
C ASN A 116 -22.30 27.98 -15.44
N THR A 117 -21.67 27.11 -14.69
CA THR A 117 -22.03 25.68 -14.55
C THR A 117 -21.53 25.15 -13.20
N ASP A 118 -22.37 24.38 -12.54
CA ASP A 118 -21.95 23.59 -11.38
C ASP A 118 -21.09 22.38 -11.83
N LEU A 119 -20.59 21.60 -10.89
CA LEU A 119 -19.72 20.45 -11.16
C LEU A 119 -20.31 19.49 -12.18
N THR A 120 -19.57 19.27 -13.25
CA THR A 120 -19.95 18.38 -14.36
C THR A 120 -18.77 17.57 -14.87
N ALA A 121 -19.00 16.31 -15.18
CA ALA A 121 -18.04 15.45 -15.89
C ALA A 121 -18.08 15.69 -17.42
N SER A 122 -19.06 16.48 -17.93
CA SER A 122 -19.19 16.79 -19.36
C SER A 122 -18.20 17.87 -19.77
N LEU A 123 -17.13 17.48 -20.49
CA LEU A 123 -16.18 18.43 -21.09
C LEU A 123 -16.88 19.49 -21.94
N ALA A 124 -17.86 19.08 -22.73
CA ALA A 124 -18.59 19.99 -23.62
C ALA A 124 -19.35 21.06 -22.83
N THR A 125 -19.96 20.69 -21.70
CA THR A 125 -20.69 21.63 -20.81
C THR A 125 -19.69 22.58 -20.13
N ALA A 126 -18.61 22.10 -19.58
CA ALA A 126 -17.57 22.92 -18.96
C ALA A 126 -16.97 23.90 -19.99
N GLN A 127 -16.62 23.41 -21.16
CA GLN A 127 -16.06 24.23 -22.23
C GLN A 127 -17.05 25.30 -22.75
N ALA A 128 -18.36 24.97 -22.84
CA ALA A 128 -19.38 25.95 -23.22
C ALA A 128 -19.50 27.06 -22.17
N ALA A 129 -19.45 26.71 -20.87
CA ALA A 129 -19.45 27.69 -19.79
C ALA A 129 -18.20 28.60 -19.81
N VAL A 130 -17.03 28.05 -20.06
CA VAL A 130 -15.79 28.81 -20.24
C VAL A 130 -15.88 29.76 -21.43
N ASN A 131 -16.37 29.30 -22.58
CA ASN A 131 -16.50 30.11 -23.80
C ASN A 131 -17.51 31.25 -23.66
N ALA A 132 -18.51 31.09 -22.75
CA ALA A 132 -19.53 32.12 -22.47
C ALA A 132 -19.00 33.29 -21.61
N LEU A 133 -17.84 33.17 -20.97
CA LEU A 133 -17.22 34.22 -20.17
C LEU A 133 -16.95 35.45 -21.07
N SER A 134 -17.19 36.66 -20.53
CA SER A 134 -16.89 37.91 -21.23
C SER A 134 -16.52 39.01 -20.23
N ALA A 135 -15.48 39.77 -20.57
CA ALA A 135 -15.03 40.87 -19.73
C ALA A 135 -15.91 42.08 -19.90
N SER A 136 -16.48 42.61 -18.82
CA SER A 136 -17.23 43.84 -18.77
C SER A 136 -17.57 44.27 -17.35
N GLY A 137 -17.97 45.51 -17.11
CA GLY A 137 -18.27 45.98 -15.74
C GLY A 137 -17.01 46.20 -14.92
N GLY A 138 -17.12 46.12 -13.60
CA GLY A 138 -16.08 46.50 -12.66
C GLY A 138 -15.86 48.00 -12.69
N GLY A 139 -16.44 48.81 -11.82
CA GLY A 139 -16.35 50.27 -11.90
C GLY A 139 -14.97 50.84 -11.63
N ASP A 140 -14.28 50.25 -10.69
CA ASP A 140 -12.97 50.63 -10.17
C ASP A 140 -12.24 49.40 -9.60
N GLU A 141 -11.04 49.59 -9.10
CA GLU A 141 -10.33 48.63 -8.24
C GLU A 141 -10.52 49.05 -6.78
N PRO A 142 -10.71 48.11 -5.86
CA PRO A 142 -10.62 46.62 -5.91
C PRO A 142 -11.89 45.91 -6.40
N GLU A 143 -11.80 44.54 -6.57
CA GLU A 143 -12.90 43.70 -7.08
C GLU A 143 -13.50 42.79 -5.96
N ALA A 144 -14.55 42.00 -6.31
CA ALA A 144 -15.35 41.26 -5.30
C ALA A 144 -14.97 39.77 -5.13
N GLN A 145 -13.72 39.41 -5.28
CA GLN A 145 -13.26 38.03 -5.17
C GLN A 145 -13.52 37.37 -3.81
N LEU A 146 -13.43 38.11 -2.67
CA LEU A 146 -13.68 37.52 -1.36
C LEU A 146 -15.14 37.04 -1.23
N ASN A 147 -16.10 37.78 -1.79
CA ASN A 147 -17.48 37.30 -1.89
C ASN A 147 -17.57 36.03 -2.74
N ALA A 148 -16.91 35.96 -3.90
CA ALA A 148 -16.93 34.79 -4.76
C ALA A 148 -16.35 33.55 -4.05
N LEU A 149 -15.21 33.69 -3.41
CA LEU A 149 -14.57 32.62 -2.65
C LEU A 149 -15.41 32.14 -1.45
N TRP A 150 -16.07 33.06 -0.77
CA TRP A 150 -17.02 32.72 0.30
C TRP A 150 -18.23 31.93 -0.24
N GLN A 151 -18.78 32.34 -1.39
CA GLN A 151 -19.93 31.67 -2.02
C GLN A 151 -19.59 30.23 -2.49
N ILE A 152 -18.36 29.99 -2.95
CA ILE A 152 -17.90 28.69 -3.40
C ILE A 152 -17.71 27.73 -2.22
N GLY A 153 -17.24 28.23 -1.09
CA GLY A 153 -17.02 27.45 0.12
C GLY A 153 -18.30 27.15 0.91
N GLY A 154 -18.16 26.57 2.10
CA GLY A 154 -19.29 26.18 2.96
C GLY A 154 -20.12 27.32 3.52
N GLY A 155 -19.72 28.58 3.33
CA GLY A 155 -20.50 29.76 3.73
C GLY A 155 -21.67 30.06 2.79
N GLY A 156 -21.42 29.96 1.47
CA GLY A 156 -22.42 30.21 0.43
C GLY A 156 -23.00 28.96 -0.22
N ASP A 157 -22.24 27.88 -0.17
CA ASP A 157 -22.61 26.53 -0.66
C ASP A 157 -23.09 26.53 -2.13
N ALA A 158 -22.46 27.39 -2.95
CA ALA A 158 -22.88 27.59 -4.35
C ALA A 158 -22.39 26.46 -5.29
N ILE A 159 -21.49 25.61 -4.84
CA ILE A 159 -20.92 24.49 -5.59
C ILE A 159 -21.22 23.16 -4.90
N SER A 160 -21.81 22.23 -5.64
CA SER A 160 -22.17 20.87 -5.14
C SER A 160 -20.99 19.93 -5.10
N PHE A 161 -20.02 20.17 -4.23
CA PHE A 161 -18.85 19.30 -4.09
C PHE A 161 -19.23 17.86 -3.75
N ARG A 162 -18.62 16.90 -4.45
CA ARG A 162 -18.84 15.49 -4.19
C ARG A 162 -18.22 15.07 -2.85
N ALA A 163 -18.79 14.06 -2.21
CA ALA A 163 -18.15 13.38 -1.09
C ALA A 163 -16.84 12.71 -1.56
N ASP A 164 -15.83 12.70 -0.70
CA ASP A 164 -14.53 12.05 -0.94
C ASP A 164 -13.82 12.51 -2.22
N SER A 165 -14.02 13.80 -2.60
CA SER A 165 -13.36 14.44 -3.73
C SER A 165 -12.19 15.31 -3.27
N SER A 166 -11.18 15.43 -4.14
CA SER A 166 -10.12 16.44 -4.00
C SER A 166 -10.62 17.78 -4.54
N ARG A 167 -10.95 18.73 -3.66
CA ARG A 167 -11.58 20.01 -4.02
C ARG A 167 -10.55 21.08 -4.28
N ILE A 168 -10.56 21.62 -5.49
CA ILE A 168 -9.54 22.55 -5.97
C ILE A 168 -10.25 23.75 -6.57
N VAL A 169 -9.86 24.94 -6.12
CA VAL A 169 -10.34 26.23 -6.65
C VAL A 169 -9.20 26.89 -7.41
N VAL A 170 -9.33 26.99 -8.71
CA VAL A 170 -8.37 27.68 -9.58
C VAL A 170 -8.92 29.10 -9.83
N TRP A 171 -8.29 30.07 -9.21
CA TRP A 171 -8.76 31.46 -9.18
C TRP A 171 -7.90 32.37 -10.04
N PHE A 172 -8.51 32.96 -11.06
CA PHE A 172 -7.89 33.91 -12.01
C PHE A 172 -8.36 35.32 -11.74
N GLY A 173 -7.44 36.27 -11.71
CA GLY A 173 -7.74 37.68 -11.60
C GLY A 173 -6.53 38.56 -11.87
N ASP A 174 -6.76 39.85 -12.11
CA ASP A 174 -5.74 40.86 -12.41
C ASP A 174 -5.73 42.03 -11.42
N ALA A 175 -6.66 42.04 -10.43
CA ALA A 175 -6.86 43.14 -9.49
C ALA A 175 -6.96 42.67 -8.03
N PRO A 176 -6.60 43.53 -7.03
CA PRO A 176 -6.78 43.21 -5.61
C PRO A 176 -8.26 43.20 -5.23
N GLY A 177 -8.62 42.62 -4.09
CA GLY A 177 -9.96 42.50 -3.60
C GLY A 177 -10.37 43.51 -2.55
N HIS A 178 -11.65 43.88 -2.57
CA HIS A 178 -12.29 44.53 -1.43
C HIS A 178 -12.21 43.66 -0.17
N ASP A 179 -11.97 44.29 0.97
CA ASP A 179 -12.06 43.64 2.30
C ASP A 179 -12.77 44.58 3.28
N PRO A 180 -14.05 44.35 3.60
CA PRO A 180 -14.89 43.24 3.15
C PRO A 180 -15.44 43.41 1.72
N SER A 181 -15.77 42.30 1.06
CA SER A 181 -16.45 42.23 -0.23
C SER A 181 -17.87 41.71 -0.02
N ASN A 182 -18.87 42.51 -0.34
CA ASN A 182 -20.28 42.20 -0.05
C ASN A 182 -20.55 41.72 1.39
N GLY A 183 -19.80 42.23 2.37
CA GLY A 183 -19.93 41.88 3.78
C GLY A 183 -19.06 40.71 4.23
N HIS A 184 -18.36 40.06 3.32
CA HIS A 184 -17.43 38.94 3.64
C HIS A 184 -16.00 39.40 3.65
N THR A 185 -15.30 39.16 4.78
CA THR A 185 -13.89 39.48 4.96
C THR A 185 -13.01 38.39 4.37
N GLU A 186 -11.69 38.66 4.26
CA GLU A 186 -10.69 37.65 3.91
C GLU A 186 -10.75 36.42 4.84
N ALA A 187 -10.96 36.66 6.14
CA ALA A 187 -11.11 35.60 7.13
C ALA A 187 -12.35 34.73 6.87
N ASP A 188 -13.50 35.37 6.51
CA ASP A 188 -14.73 34.65 6.20
C ASP A 188 -14.57 33.78 4.92
N ALA A 189 -13.98 34.34 3.88
CA ALA A 189 -13.70 33.64 2.64
C ALA A 189 -12.76 32.42 2.87
N THR A 190 -11.69 32.64 3.63
CA THR A 190 -10.74 31.59 3.98
C THR A 190 -11.39 30.47 4.80
N ALA A 191 -12.17 30.82 5.84
CA ALA A 191 -12.86 29.85 6.68
C ALA A 191 -13.91 29.06 5.88
N SER A 192 -14.62 29.74 4.95
CA SER A 192 -15.59 29.10 4.05
C SER A 192 -14.96 28.02 3.16
N LEU A 193 -13.80 28.31 2.56
CA LEU A 193 -13.04 27.36 1.75
C LEU A 193 -12.50 26.19 2.58
N GLN A 194 -11.98 26.49 3.78
CA GLN A 194 -11.48 25.45 4.71
C GLN A 194 -12.59 24.52 5.19
N ALA A 195 -13.80 25.03 5.41
CA ALA A 195 -14.96 24.24 5.84
C ALA A 195 -15.30 23.12 4.84
N VAL A 196 -15.03 23.35 3.56
CA VAL A 196 -15.18 22.32 2.50
C VAL A 196 -13.86 21.68 2.10
N SER A 197 -12.77 21.91 2.84
CA SER A 197 -11.43 21.40 2.52
C SER A 197 -10.96 21.74 1.10
N ALA A 198 -11.40 22.86 0.54
CA ALA A 198 -11.00 23.31 -0.80
C ALA A 198 -9.59 23.94 -0.75
N ARG A 199 -8.75 23.60 -1.71
CA ARG A 199 -7.41 24.18 -1.89
C ARG A 199 -7.45 25.22 -2.99
N VAL A 200 -6.83 26.37 -2.76
CA VAL A 200 -6.87 27.49 -3.70
C VAL A 200 -5.55 27.61 -4.45
N LEU A 201 -5.59 27.48 -5.76
CA LEU A 201 -4.54 27.87 -6.68
C LEU A 201 -4.91 29.24 -7.24
N ALA A 202 -4.31 30.30 -6.70
CA ALA A 202 -4.55 31.67 -7.16
C ALA A 202 -3.55 32.04 -8.25
N ILE A 203 -4.04 32.62 -9.36
CA ILE A 203 -3.26 32.92 -10.55
C ILE A 203 -3.48 34.37 -10.94
N SER A 204 -2.43 35.15 -10.83
CA SER A 204 -2.44 36.52 -11.31
C SER A 204 -2.21 36.56 -12.82
N VAL A 205 -3.09 37.22 -13.53
CA VAL A 205 -3.04 37.39 -14.99
C VAL A 205 -2.92 38.88 -15.35
N GLY A 206 -2.57 39.18 -16.59
CA GLY A 206 -2.52 40.56 -17.05
C GLY A 206 -1.49 41.42 -16.33
N ALA A 207 -1.94 42.40 -15.56
CA ALA A 207 -1.10 43.38 -14.88
C ALA A 207 -0.40 42.88 -13.61
N ASP A 208 -0.63 41.61 -13.23
CA ASP A 208 -0.03 40.95 -12.06
C ASP A 208 -0.32 41.64 -10.72
N ARG A 209 -1.59 42.08 -10.53
CA ARG A 209 -2.02 42.85 -9.36
C ARG A 209 -2.95 42.12 -8.42
N LEU A 210 -3.29 40.85 -8.70
CA LEU A 210 -4.20 40.06 -7.86
C LEU A 210 -3.73 39.99 -6.40
N ASP A 211 -2.45 39.95 -6.15
CA ASP A 211 -1.85 39.86 -4.84
C ASP A 211 -1.29 41.21 -4.31
N LEU A 212 -1.71 42.34 -4.88
CA LEU A 212 -1.20 43.67 -4.47
C LEU A 212 -1.36 43.95 -2.98
N THR A 213 -2.40 43.36 -2.34
CA THR A 213 -2.65 43.46 -0.90
C THR A 213 -2.19 42.23 -0.12
N GLY A 214 -1.62 41.22 -0.78
CA GLY A 214 -1.20 39.94 -0.20
C GLY A 214 -2.36 38.97 0.06
N GLN A 215 -3.59 39.25 -0.37
CA GLN A 215 -4.75 38.43 -0.15
C GLN A 215 -4.62 37.06 -0.84
N ALA A 216 -4.20 37.02 -2.10
CA ALA A 216 -4.10 35.78 -2.87
C ALA A 216 -3.06 34.83 -2.23
N THR A 217 -1.92 35.35 -1.82
CA THR A 217 -0.88 34.59 -1.10
C THR A 217 -1.41 34.04 0.23
N ARG A 218 -2.09 34.87 1.04
CA ARG A 218 -2.59 34.43 2.36
C ARG A 218 -3.69 33.38 2.24
N ILE A 219 -4.68 33.58 1.37
CA ILE A 219 -5.79 32.64 1.17
C ILE A 219 -5.29 31.31 0.60
N SER A 220 -4.45 31.35 -0.45
CA SER A 220 -3.91 30.12 -1.04
C SER A 220 -3.05 29.34 -0.03
N SER A 221 -2.17 30.00 0.70
CA SER A 221 -1.35 29.36 1.74
C SER A 221 -2.20 28.77 2.87
N ALA A 222 -3.23 29.50 3.35
CA ALA A 222 -4.11 29.03 4.43
C ALA A 222 -4.98 27.84 4.04
N THR A 223 -5.24 27.64 2.75
CA THR A 223 -5.98 26.52 2.19
C THR A 223 -5.11 25.37 1.69
N GLY A 224 -3.77 25.45 1.86
CA GLY A 224 -2.83 24.44 1.41
C GLY A 224 -2.61 24.40 -0.10
N GLY A 225 -2.92 25.47 -0.79
CA GLY A 225 -2.63 25.69 -2.22
C GLY A 225 -1.44 26.63 -2.43
N SER A 226 -1.41 27.33 -3.56
CA SER A 226 -0.32 28.22 -3.93
C SER A 226 -0.79 29.46 -4.72
N PHE A 227 0.01 30.51 -4.70
CA PHE A 227 -0.15 31.69 -5.54
C PHE A 227 0.89 31.69 -6.66
N LEU A 228 0.44 31.97 -7.87
CA LEU A 228 1.27 32.02 -9.08
C LEU A 228 1.17 33.41 -9.72
N SER A 229 2.30 34.04 -9.99
CA SER A 229 2.39 35.36 -10.59
C SER A 229 3.41 35.41 -11.73
N GLY A 230 3.32 36.45 -12.58
CA GLY A 230 4.28 36.68 -13.65
C GLY A 230 4.27 35.62 -14.75
N ILE A 231 3.18 34.86 -14.89
CA ILE A 231 3.09 33.78 -15.86
C ILE A 231 2.55 34.35 -17.17
N PRO A 232 3.29 34.19 -18.29
CA PRO A 232 2.78 34.58 -19.59
C PRO A 232 1.58 33.70 -19.96
N ALA A 233 0.62 34.25 -20.69
CA ALA A 233 -0.60 33.55 -21.07
C ALA A 233 -0.33 32.16 -21.70
N THR A 234 0.72 32.02 -22.49
CA THR A 234 1.14 30.76 -23.14
C THR A 234 1.71 29.72 -22.18
N GLY A 235 2.01 30.06 -20.93
CA GLY A 235 2.53 29.14 -19.89
C GLY A 235 1.50 28.82 -18.80
N LEU A 236 0.29 29.32 -18.93
CA LEU A 236 -0.73 29.23 -17.88
C LEU A 236 -1.16 27.79 -17.60
N SER A 237 -1.38 26.98 -18.65
CA SER A 237 -1.72 25.55 -18.49
C SER A 237 -0.63 24.79 -17.74
N ASP A 238 0.63 24.97 -18.13
CA ASP A 238 1.75 24.27 -17.49
C ASP A 238 1.90 24.68 -16.01
N ALA A 239 1.70 25.97 -15.71
CA ALA A 239 1.75 26.47 -14.34
C ALA A 239 0.62 25.93 -13.47
N ILE A 240 -0.59 25.80 -14.01
CA ILE A 240 -1.74 25.23 -13.30
C ILE A 240 -1.52 23.73 -13.07
N LEU A 241 -1.09 22.99 -14.08
CA LEU A 241 -0.78 21.57 -13.95
C LEU A 241 0.34 21.34 -12.91
N ALA A 242 1.38 22.21 -12.91
CA ALA A 242 2.42 22.18 -11.88
C ALA A 242 1.85 22.50 -10.48
N GLY A 243 0.92 23.44 -10.37
CA GLY A 243 0.23 23.77 -9.11
C GLY A 243 -0.66 22.63 -8.63
N LEU A 244 -1.34 21.93 -9.54
CA LEU A 244 -2.14 20.73 -9.23
C LEU A 244 -1.26 19.52 -8.81
N SER A 245 -0.02 19.45 -9.31
CA SER A 245 0.91 18.35 -9.03
C SER A 245 1.68 18.49 -7.71
N ASN A 246 1.62 19.63 -7.03
CA ASN A 246 2.30 19.85 -5.75
C ASN A 246 1.34 20.04 -4.57
N LEU A 247 0.07 19.68 -4.76
CA LEU A 247 -0.94 19.77 -3.71
C LEU A 247 -0.68 18.73 -2.62
N PRO A 248 -0.95 19.03 -1.34
CA PRO A 248 -0.86 18.03 -0.29
C PRO A 248 -1.77 16.83 -0.57
N ALA A 249 -1.20 15.64 -0.56
CA ALA A 249 -1.89 14.37 -0.68
C ALA A 249 -1.86 13.67 0.69
N GLU A 250 -3.01 13.58 1.35
CA GLU A 250 -3.15 12.81 2.58
C GLU A 250 -3.33 11.34 2.23
N VAL A 251 -2.42 10.50 2.72
CA VAL A 251 -2.46 9.04 2.53
C VAL A 251 -3.06 8.40 3.77
N THR A 252 -4.13 7.65 3.59
CA THR A 252 -4.75 6.79 4.60
C THR A 252 -4.78 5.35 4.13
N ALA A 253 -5.10 4.38 5.02
CA ALA A 253 -5.23 2.98 4.64
C ALA A 253 -6.40 2.31 5.36
N ASN A 254 -7.14 1.49 4.62
CA ASN A 254 -8.11 0.54 5.14
C ASN A 254 -7.48 -0.85 5.10
N VAL A 255 -7.27 -1.45 6.28
CA VAL A 255 -6.66 -2.77 6.45
C VAL A 255 -7.73 -3.78 6.85
N SER A 256 -7.80 -4.88 6.12
CA SER A 256 -8.68 -6.02 6.41
C SER A 256 -7.87 -7.30 6.40
N CYS A 257 -7.75 -7.96 7.55
CA CYS A 257 -6.95 -9.18 7.74
C CYS A 257 -7.80 -10.33 8.28
N ASP A 258 -7.36 -11.55 7.95
CA ASP A 258 -7.86 -12.76 8.61
C ASP A 258 -7.51 -12.74 10.10
N PRO A 259 -8.33 -13.38 10.97
CA PRO A 259 -8.00 -13.54 12.38
C PRO A 259 -6.63 -14.20 12.58
N GLY A 260 -5.79 -13.60 13.41
CA GLY A 260 -4.43 -14.06 13.66
C GLY A 260 -3.36 -13.36 12.80
N LEU A 261 -3.74 -12.47 11.88
CA LEU A 261 -2.81 -11.64 11.12
C LEU A 261 -3.13 -10.16 11.34
N SER A 262 -2.11 -9.31 11.42
CA SER A 262 -2.27 -7.86 11.54
C SER A 262 -1.18 -7.11 10.79
N VAL A 263 -1.53 -5.90 10.33
CA VAL A 263 -0.62 -4.99 9.62
C VAL A 263 -0.62 -3.63 10.31
N ALA A 264 0.56 -3.07 10.52
CA ALA A 264 0.75 -1.73 11.07
C ALA A 264 1.82 -0.98 10.27
N PHE A 265 1.73 0.35 10.23
CA PHE A 265 2.67 1.20 9.48
C PHE A 265 3.43 2.14 10.40
N ASN A 266 4.72 2.35 10.08
CA ASN A 266 5.56 3.34 10.74
C ASN A 266 6.26 4.23 9.68
N PRO A 267 6.06 5.58 9.67
CA PRO A 267 5.16 6.31 10.56
C PRO A 267 3.69 5.86 10.38
N SER A 268 2.89 6.05 11.45
CA SER A 268 1.46 5.70 11.42
C SER A 268 0.72 6.57 10.42
N LEU A 269 -0.28 6.01 9.75
CA LEU A 269 -1.19 6.75 8.88
C LEU A 269 -2.30 7.44 9.72
N PRO A 270 -2.82 8.61 9.32
CA PRO A 270 -2.56 9.31 8.05
C PRO A 270 -1.20 10.01 7.98
N GLN A 271 -0.65 10.15 6.78
CA GLN A 271 0.52 10.96 6.44
C GLN A 271 0.21 11.86 5.26
N THR A 272 0.79 13.07 5.25
CA THR A 272 0.63 14.01 4.13
C THR A 272 1.96 14.22 3.42
N VAL A 273 1.97 14.04 2.11
CA VAL A 273 3.12 14.28 1.22
C VAL A 273 2.67 15.14 0.03
N PRO A 274 3.55 15.82 -0.68
CA PRO A 274 3.21 16.46 -1.96
C PRO A 274 2.70 15.42 -2.97
N SER A 275 1.66 15.75 -3.73
CA SER A 275 1.19 14.88 -4.82
C SER A 275 2.29 14.65 -5.86
N GLY A 276 2.36 13.45 -6.44
CA GLY A 276 3.44 13.05 -7.34
C GLY A 276 4.73 12.65 -6.63
N THR A 277 4.73 12.47 -5.30
CA THR A 277 5.89 12.01 -4.54
C THR A 277 5.65 10.70 -3.83
N ASP A 278 6.71 10.07 -3.36
CA ASP A 278 6.68 8.81 -2.65
C ASP A 278 6.57 9.02 -1.14
N LEU A 279 5.63 8.30 -0.53
CA LEU A 279 5.60 8.07 0.92
C LEU A 279 6.21 6.69 1.21
N VAL A 280 7.29 6.68 1.98
CA VAL A 280 7.96 5.44 2.39
C VAL A 280 7.56 5.11 3.83
N LEU A 281 7.10 3.88 4.04
CA LEU A 281 6.64 3.34 5.31
C LEU A 281 7.38 2.04 5.63
N ASP A 282 7.59 1.76 6.90
CA ASP A 282 7.89 0.42 7.39
C ASP A 282 6.56 -0.27 7.71
N GLU A 283 6.27 -1.35 7.00
CA GLU A 283 5.09 -2.18 7.18
C GLU A 283 5.45 -3.37 8.07
N ALA A 284 4.92 -3.38 9.29
CA ALA A 284 5.04 -4.48 10.24
C ALA A 284 3.85 -5.44 10.07
N ILE A 285 4.12 -6.66 9.61
CA ILE A 285 3.15 -7.74 9.43
C ILE A 285 3.36 -8.74 10.56
N SER A 286 2.39 -8.87 11.47
CA SER A 286 2.51 -9.68 12.68
C SER A 286 1.56 -10.87 12.66
N VAL A 287 2.09 -12.06 12.95
CA VAL A 287 1.34 -13.31 13.13
C VAL A 287 1.08 -13.52 14.62
N ALA A 288 -0.16 -13.78 15.01
CA ALA A 288 -0.49 -14.07 16.40
C ALA A 288 0.17 -15.38 16.88
N ALA A 289 0.53 -15.44 18.16
CA ALA A 289 1.18 -16.63 18.73
C ALA A 289 0.29 -17.89 18.72
N ASP A 290 -1.03 -17.69 18.65
CA ASP A 290 -2.05 -18.75 18.58
C ASP A 290 -2.62 -18.92 17.16
N ALA A 291 -2.00 -18.34 16.15
CA ALA A 291 -2.40 -18.51 14.76
C ALA A 291 -2.33 -19.98 14.34
N PRO A 292 -3.32 -20.49 13.58
CA PRO A 292 -3.35 -21.89 13.18
C PRO A 292 -2.14 -22.25 12.33
N GLN A 293 -1.27 -23.12 12.83
CA GLN A 293 -0.07 -23.59 12.12
C GLN A 293 -0.48 -24.37 10.86
N GLY A 294 0.31 -24.24 9.80
CA GLY A 294 0.04 -24.84 8.49
C GLY A 294 -1.06 -24.14 7.68
N SER A 295 -1.71 -23.10 8.23
CA SER A 295 -2.71 -22.31 7.51
C SER A 295 -2.07 -21.16 6.72
N THR A 296 -2.81 -20.67 5.72
CA THR A 296 -2.47 -19.42 5.02
C THR A 296 -3.45 -18.34 5.46
N LEU A 297 -2.91 -17.23 5.99
CA LEU A 297 -3.66 -16.06 6.40
C LEU A 297 -3.43 -14.92 5.41
N THR A 298 -4.47 -14.14 5.14
CA THR A 298 -4.41 -13.03 4.16
C THR A 298 -4.78 -11.70 4.78
N CYS A 299 -4.16 -10.63 4.28
CA CYS A 299 -4.59 -9.26 4.49
C CYS A 299 -4.75 -8.54 3.15
N THR A 300 -5.73 -7.65 3.09
CA THR A 300 -5.85 -6.66 2.02
C THR A 300 -5.75 -5.28 2.63
N THR A 301 -4.85 -4.46 2.09
CA THR A 301 -4.70 -3.05 2.43
C THR A 301 -5.04 -2.20 1.23
N SER A 302 -6.06 -1.35 1.35
CA SER A 302 -6.44 -0.37 0.33
C SER A 302 -6.01 1.02 0.80
N PHE A 303 -5.08 1.64 0.08
CA PHE A 303 -4.64 3.00 0.36
C PHE A 303 -5.58 4.00 -0.32
N GLN A 304 -5.90 5.05 0.42
CA GLN A 304 -6.75 6.16 -0.06
C GLN A 304 -5.92 7.45 -0.10
N ILE A 305 -6.22 8.30 -1.05
CA ILE A 305 -5.59 9.62 -1.20
C ILE A 305 -6.67 10.69 -1.03
N ASN A 306 -6.52 11.57 -0.03
CA ASN A 306 -7.51 12.59 0.33
C ASN A 306 -8.91 12.00 0.62
N GLY A 307 -8.97 10.80 1.22
CA GLY A 307 -10.21 10.09 1.50
C GLY A 307 -10.85 9.39 0.30
N ALA A 308 -10.33 9.56 -0.92
CA ALA A 308 -10.83 8.91 -2.12
C ALA A 308 -10.10 7.58 -2.40
N ASP A 309 -10.83 6.61 -2.97
CA ASP A 309 -10.24 5.40 -3.53
C ASP A 309 -9.33 5.78 -4.70
N ALA A 310 -8.08 5.36 -4.62
CA ALA A 310 -7.05 5.66 -5.62
C ALA A 310 -6.95 4.59 -6.73
N GLY A 311 -7.79 3.54 -6.69
CA GLY A 311 -7.85 2.49 -7.69
C GLY A 311 -7.05 1.23 -7.33
N SER A 312 -7.08 0.24 -8.22
CA SER A 312 -6.49 -1.10 -8.01
C SER A 312 -4.97 -1.08 -7.77
N ASP A 313 -4.26 -0.10 -8.31
CA ASP A 313 -2.81 0.03 -8.15
C ASP A 313 -2.42 0.46 -6.71
N PHE A 314 -3.40 0.90 -5.91
CA PHE A 314 -3.25 1.27 -4.51
C PHE A 314 -3.72 0.18 -3.54
N VAL A 315 -3.91 -1.04 -4.03
CA VAL A 315 -4.27 -2.20 -3.21
C VAL A 315 -3.08 -3.13 -3.07
N GLN A 316 -2.81 -3.53 -1.83
CA GLN A 316 -1.84 -4.57 -1.51
C GLN A 316 -2.54 -5.82 -1.01
N THR A 317 -2.01 -6.98 -1.38
CA THR A 317 -2.37 -8.28 -0.81
C THR A 317 -1.17 -8.87 -0.06
N VAL A 318 -1.40 -9.28 1.18
CA VAL A 318 -0.44 -10.02 1.99
C VAL A 318 -0.96 -11.45 2.13
N SER A 319 -0.12 -12.44 1.90
CA SER A 319 -0.38 -13.88 2.07
C SER A 319 0.73 -14.46 2.95
N ILE A 320 0.37 -14.92 4.15
CA ILE A 320 1.33 -15.49 5.09
C ILE A 320 0.97 -16.96 5.35
N THR A 321 1.91 -17.84 5.05
CA THR A 321 1.84 -19.24 5.50
C THR A 321 2.41 -19.32 6.90
N VAL A 322 1.58 -19.74 7.87
CA VAL A 322 1.99 -19.92 9.26
C VAL A 322 2.77 -21.21 9.38
N ASN A 323 4.04 -21.12 9.74
CA ASN A 323 4.88 -22.30 9.89
C ASN A 323 4.38 -23.23 11.00
N ASP A 324 4.62 -24.51 10.81
CA ASP A 324 4.49 -25.49 11.88
C ASP A 324 5.79 -25.54 12.68
N VAL A 325 5.70 -25.19 13.95
CA VAL A 325 6.81 -25.18 14.90
C VAL A 325 6.59 -26.13 16.07
N THR A 326 5.49 -26.90 16.04
CA THR A 326 5.11 -27.83 17.10
C THR A 326 5.76 -29.18 16.86
N PRO A 327 6.65 -29.66 17.73
CA PRO A 327 7.20 -31.01 17.58
C PRO A 327 6.11 -32.08 17.80
N PRO A 328 6.15 -33.19 17.04
CA PRO A 328 5.26 -34.31 17.23
C PRO A 328 5.43 -34.96 18.62
N THR A 329 4.44 -35.64 19.10
CA THR A 329 4.58 -36.54 20.25
C THR A 329 5.02 -37.92 19.77
N VAL A 330 5.79 -38.67 20.60
CA VAL A 330 6.22 -40.04 20.26
C VAL A 330 6.33 -40.89 21.50
N SER A 331 5.91 -42.17 21.41
CA SER A 331 6.06 -43.13 22.47
C SER A 331 6.06 -44.59 21.97
N CYS A 332 6.59 -45.48 22.81
CA CYS A 332 6.51 -46.92 22.61
C CYS A 332 5.23 -47.46 23.28
N GLY A 333 4.16 -47.52 22.48
CA GLY A 333 2.87 -48.05 22.96
C GLY A 333 2.82 -49.59 23.12
N PRO A 334 1.74 -50.11 23.71
CA PRO A 334 1.51 -51.55 23.80
C PRO A 334 1.35 -52.18 22.41
N GLY A 335 2.28 -53.09 22.07
CA GLY A 335 2.22 -53.85 20.81
C GLY A 335 1.56 -55.21 21.03
N VAL A 336 1.44 -55.96 19.94
CA VAL A 336 0.83 -57.30 19.93
C VAL A 336 1.86 -58.36 19.48
N ASN A 337 1.66 -59.60 19.93
CA ASN A 337 2.35 -60.76 19.43
C ASN A 337 1.73 -61.25 18.10
N PRO A 338 2.27 -62.34 17.45
CA PRO A 338 1.75 -62.81 16.17
C PRO A 338 0.29 -63.26 16.17
N ASP A 339 -0.30 -63.57 17.31
CA ASP A 339 -1.73 -63.94 17.44
C ASP A 339 -2.62 -62.72 17.63
N GLY A 340 -2.06 -61.51 17.63
CA GLY A 340 -2.77 -60.26 17.73
C GLY A 340 -3.15 -59.85 19.17
N VAL A 341 -2.61 -60.53 20.18
CA VAL A 341 -2.92 -60.27 21.60
C VAL A 341 -1.74 -59.50 22.24
N THR A 342 -2.05 -58.41 22.96
CA THR A 342 -1.04 -57.72 23.77
C THR A 342 -0.59 -58.58 24.94
N PRO A 343 0.70 -59.04 25.00
CA PRO A 343 1.14 -59.88 26.10
C PRO A 343 1.21 -59.06 27.40
N PRO A 344 0.90 -59.68 28.57
CA PRO A 344 1.15 -59.05 29.85
C PRO A 344 2.62 -58.67 29.99
N GLY A 345 2.89 -57.39 30.34
CA GLY A 345 4.28 -56.88 30.38
C GLY A 345 4.95 -56.83 29.01
N TYR A 346 4.25 -56.33 28.00
CA TYR A 346 4.68 -56.19 26.61
C TYR A 346 6.10 -55.62 26.45
N GLN A 347 6.50 -54.68 27.33
CA GLN A 347 7.87 -54.14 27.33
C GLN A 347 8.94 -55.18 27.59
N LYS A 348 8.69 -56.10 28.52
CA LYS A 348 9.62 -57.22 28.82
C LYS A 348 9.63 -58.30 27.73
N ALA A 349 8.57 -58.35 26.92
CA ALA A 349 8.48 -59.25 25.78
C ALA A 349 8.96 -58.59 24.49
N GLY A 350 9.16 -57.29 24.49
CA GLY A 350 9.66 -56.51 23.35
C GLY A 350 8.63 -56.21 22.27
N PHE A 351 7.35 -56.36 22.54
CA PHE A 351 6.29 -56.06 21.59
C PHE A 351 5.76 -54.65 21.78
N TYR A 352 5.93 -53.81 20.76
CA TYR A 352 5.57 -52.41 20.79
C TYR A 352 4.73 -52.00 19.57
N GLN A 353 4.01 -50.90 19.74
CA GLN A 353 3.44 -50.12 18.68
C GLN A 353 4.13 -48.76 18.63
N LEU A 354 4.49 -48.29 17.44
CA LEU A 354 5.04 -46.94 17.21
C LEU A 354 3.86 -45.96 17.32
N VAL A 355 3.80 -45.21 18.44
CA VAL A 355 2.79 -44.20 18.64
C VAL A 355 3.39 -42.85 18.43
N ALA A 356 2.86 -42.10 17.48
CA ALA A 356 3.22 -40.70 17.24
C ALA A 356 2.00 -39.93 16.76
N ASP A 357 1.90 -38.69 17.17
CA ASP A 357 0.80 -37.79 16.83
C ASP A 357 1.29 -36.33 16.79
N ASP A 358 0.64 -35.50 16.00
CA ASP A 358 0.98 -34.10 15.84
C ASP A 358 -0.26 -33.25 15.56
N ASN A 359 -0.11 -31.91 15.64
CA ASN A 359 -1.17 -30.96 15.27
C ASN A 359 -1.49 -30.97 13.76
N LEU A 360 -0.49 -31.37 12.91
CA LEU A 360 -0.67 -31.51 11.46
C LEU A 360 -0.36 -32.94 11.00
N PRO A 361 -0.95 -33.42 9.89
CA PRO A 361 -0.70 -34.76 9.38
C PRO A 361 0.69 -34.89 8.74
N GLY A 362 1.21 -36.12 8.68
CA GLY A 362 2.46 -36.44 7.97
C GLY A 362 3.60 -36.87 8.86
N VAL A 363 3.33 -37.21 10.13
CA VAL A 363 4.35 -37.75 11.06
C VAL A 363 4.87 -39.09 10.58
N THR A 364 6.18 -39.26 10.65
CA THR A 364 6.88 -40.53 10.41
C THR A 364 7.77 -40.86 11.62
N VAL A 365 8.08 -42.15 11.83
CA VAL A 365 8.89 -42.61 12.94
C VAL A 365 10.08 -43.40 12.45
N SER A 366 11.29 -43.03 12.87
CA SER A 366 12.50 -43.83 12.68
C SER A 366 12.94 -44.50 14.02
N ILE A 367 13.68 -45.60 13.93
CA ILE A 367 14.15 -46.38 15.09
C ILE A 367 15.68 -46.50 15.00
N THR A 368 16.35 -46.06 16.06
CA THR A 368 17.83 -46.10 16.12
C THR A 368 18.30 -47.05 17.25
N ASP A 369 19.23 -47.94 16.95
CA ASP A 369 19.98 -48.70 17.96
C ASP A 369 21.03 -47.78 18.60
N ASN A 370 20.90 -47.48 19.89
CA ASN A 370 21.77 -46.57 20.60
C ASN A 370 23.21 -47.07 20.77
N ALA A 371 23.45 -48.40 20.66
CA ALA A 371 24.81 -48.97 20.78
C ALA A 371 25.58 -48.87 19.47
N THR A 372 24.91 -48.90 18.31
CA THR A 372 25.56 -48.89 16.99
C THR A 372 25.36 -47.57 16.24
N GLY A 373 24.33 -46.80 16.61
CA GLY A 373 23.90 -45.59 15.86
C GLY A 373 23.17 -45.92 14.56
N GLN A 374 22.86 -47.16 14.28
CA GLN A 374 22.19 -47.58 13.07
C GLN A 374 20.70 -47.26 13.15
N THR A 375 20.18 -46.57 12.14
CA THR A 375 18.78 -46.09 12.06
C THR A 375 18.03 -46.82 10.96
N PHE A 376 16.76 -47.15 11.24
CA PHE A 376 15.82 -47.82 10.34
C PHE A 376 14.55 -47.02 10.23
N GLY A 377 13.89 -47.03 9.07
CA GLY A 377 12.68 -46.31 8.76
C GLY A 377 12.82 -45.40 7.54
N PRO A 378 11.92 -44.44 7.32
CA PRO A 378 10.79 -44.10 8.20
C PRO A 378 9.65 -45.16 8.15
N TYR A 379 8.89 -45.22 9.26
CA TYR A 379 7.70 -46.07 9.40
C TYR A 379 6.49 -45.19 9.77
N ASP A 380 5.30 -45.67 9.42
CA ASP A 380 4.06 -44.99 9.79
C ASP A 380 3.74 -45.19 11.29
N PRO A 381 3.17 -44.19 11.99
CA PRO A 381 2.57 -44.38 13.29
C PRO A 381 1.53 -45.51 13.27
N GLY A 382 1.41 -46.26 14.35
CA GLY A 382 0.56 -47.46 14.42
C GLY A 382 1.25 -48.77 14.02
N THR A 383 2.45 -48.71 13.45
CA THR A 383 3.23 -49.91 13.07
C THR A 383 3.59 -50.73 14.30
N TYR A 384 3.25 -52.05 14.29
CA TYR A 384 3.66 -53.00 15.32
C TYR A 384 5.08 -53.52 15.10
N ILE A 385 5.89 -53.54 16.13
CA ILE A 385 7.28 -53.99 16.09
C ILE A 385 7.60 -54.93 17.24
N LYS A 386 8.65 -55.74 17.04
CA LYS A 386 9.34 -56.52 18.08
C LYS A 386 10.76 -56.10 18.22
N LEU A 387 11.21 -55.80 19.45
CA LEU A 387 12.57 -55.50 19.80
C LEU A 387 13.18 -56.67 20.60
N THR A 388 14.37 -57.12 20.21
CA THR A 388 15.14 -58.12 20.98
C THR A 388 16.61 -57.76 20.97
N GLN A 389 17.34 -58.11 22.00
CA GLN A 389 18.76 -57.90 22.06
C GLN A 389 19.48 -58.88 21.12
N SER A 390 20.38 -58.38 20.30
CA SER A 390 21.25 -59.18 19.42
C SER A 390 22.34 -59.89 20.23
N VAL A 391 22.51 -61.17 19.97
CA VAL A 391 23.62 -61.97 20.56
C VAL A 391 24.50 -62.44 19.44
N GLY A 392 25.76 -62.00 19.41
CA GLY A 392 26.77 -62.47 18.47
C GLY A 392 26.76 -61.89 17.05
N ILE A 393 25.89 -60.87 16.79
CA ILE A 393 25.87 -60.15 15.53
C ILE A 393 26.70 -58.87 15.66
N ALA A 394 27.48 -58.52 14.67
CA ALA A 394 28.34 -57.33 14.67
C ALA A 394 27.52 -56.04 14.44
N GLU A 395 26.42 -56.13 13.74
CA GLU A 395 25.55 -55.01 13.34
C GLU A 395 24.10 -55.28 13.76
N SER A 396 23.32 -54.22 13.91
CA SER A 396 21.87 -54.33 14.16
C SER A 396 21.18 -54.76 12.87
N THR A 397 20.15 -55.60 13.01
CA THR A 397 19.40 -56.14 11.85
C THR A 397 17.91 -55.88 12.02
N VAL A 398 17.22 -55.77 10.90
CA VAL A 398 15.75 -55.71 10.80
C VAL A 398 15.27 -56.74 9.79
N SER A 399 14.20 -57.45 10.08
CA SER A 399 13.60 -58.40 9.19
C SER A 399 12.07 -58.30 9.24
N PRO A 400 11.38 -58.67 8.14
CA PRO A 400 9.92 -58.83 8.17
C PRO A 400 9.55 -59.89 9.23
N PHE A 401 8.40 -59.69 9.88
CA PHE A 401 7.85 -60.63 10.86
C PHE A 401 6.48 -61.08 10.41
N GLU A 402 6.21 -62.39 10.55
CA GLU A 402 4.90 -62.94 10.22
C GLU A 402 3.85 -62.64 11.31
N GLY A 403 2.62 -62.47 10.89
CA GLY A 403 1.48 -62.25 11.77
C GLY A 403 1.20 -60.75 11.97
N ALA A 404 0.76 -60.39 13.20
CA ALA A 404 0.38 -59.02 13.50
C ALA A 404 1.53 -58.04 13.67
N VAL A 405 2.77 -58.54 13.84
CA VAL A 405 4.00 -57.73 13.95
C VAL A 405 4.59 -57.54 12.58
N ALA A 406 4.76 -56.29 12.13
CA ALA A 406 5.33 -56.00 10.83
C ALA A 406 6.85 -56.18 10.75
N TRP A 407 7.57 -55.78 11.81
CA TRP A 407 9.02 -55.75 11.81
C TRP A 407 9.63 -56.30 13.10
N HIS A 408 10.74 -57.08 12.97
CA HIS A 408 11.53 -57.59 14.08
C HIS A 408 12.93 -56.97 14.02
N PHE A 409 13.28 -56.22 15.06
CA PHE A 409 14.57 -55.58 15.23
C PHE A 409 15.44 -56.33 16.24
N GLN A 410 16.67 -56.65 15.86
CA GLN A 410 17.67 -57.21 16.74
C GLN A 410 18.75 -56.14 16.99
N PHE A 411 18.70 -55.50 18.15
CA PHE A 411 19.55 -54.37 18.54
C PHE A 411 20.58 -54.74 19.58
N ARG A 412 21.68 -54.00 19.61
CA ARG A 412 22.76 -54.20 20.60
C ARG A 412 22.57 -53.34 21.84
N GLY A 413 21.78 -52.29 21.78
CA GLY A 413 21.46 -51.39 22.87
C GLY A 413 19.95 -51.08 22.92
N ASP A 414 19.58 -50.13 23.79
CA ASP A 414 18.24 -49.61 23.79
C ASP A 414 17.89 -48.92 22.47
N ALA A 415 16.62 -48.89 22.13
CA ALA A 415 16.11 -48.27 20.94
C ALA A 415 15.64 -46.86 21.22
N THR A 416 16.03 -45.89 20.38
CA THR A 416 15.43 -44.57 20.35
C THR A 416 14.48 -44.45 19.16
N LEU A 417 13.24 -44.10 19.42
CA LEU A 417 12.30 -43.63 18.39
C LEU A 417 12.51 -42.16 18.16
N THR A 418 12.53 -41.74 16.90
CA THR A 418 12.49 -40.34 16.50
C THR A 418 11.28 -40.15 15.60
N ALA A 419 10.28 -39.41 16.07
CA ALA A 419 9.20 -38.93 15.22
C ALA A 419 9.62 -37.64 14.53
N THR A 420 9.26 -37.52 13.26
CA THR A 420 9.50 -36.32 12.45
C THR A 420 8.20 -35.97 11.72
N ASP A 421 7.75 -34.74 11.87
CA ASP A 421 6.59 -34.23 11.13
C ASP A 421 6.95 -33.77 9.69
N ALA A 422 5.96 -33.25 8.96
CA ALA A 422 6.14 -32.76 7.61
C ALA A 422 6.96 -31.46 7.53
N ALA A 423 7.00 -30.66 8.62
CA ALA A 423 7.78 -29.42 8.72
C ALA A 423 9.25 -29.67 9.12
N GLY A 424 9.55 -30.88 9.61
CA GLY A 424 10.88 -31.29 10.04
C GLY A 424 11.11 -31.14 11.56
N ASN A 425 10.07 -30.81 12.35
CA ASN A 425 10.18 -30.83 13.81
C ASN A 425 10.27 -32.26 14.30
N THR A 426 11.02 -32.49 15.39
CA THR A 426 11.32 -33.85 15.87
C THR A 426 11.07 -33.99 17.37
N ALA A 427 10.67 -35.20 17.76
CA ALA A 427 10.63 -35.63 19.15
C ALA A 427 11.19 -37.05 19.28
N THR A 428 11.69 -37.40 20.47
CA THR A 428 12.32 -38.70 20.71
C THR A 428 11.73 -39.41 21.93
N ALA A 429 11.70 -40.75 21.89
CA ALA A 429 11.38 -41.61 23.03
C ALA A 429 12.27 -42.84 23.04
N THR A 430 12.57 -43.37 24.22
CA THR A 430 13.39 -44.58 24.37
C THR A 430 12.51 -45.79 24.58
N CYS A 431 12.74 -46.86 23.82
CA CYS A 431 12.11 -48.17 24.01
C CYS A 431 13.08 -49.15 24.64
N LEU A 432 12.61 -49.86 25.62
CA LEU A 432 13.39 -50.95 26.24
C LEU A 432 13.58 -52.12 25.26
N VAL A 433 14.79 -52.49 25.01
CA VAL A 433 15.14 -53.73 24.25
C VAL A 433 15.39 -54.86 25.20
N PRO A 434 14.47 -55.82 25.35
CA PRO A 434 14.62 -56.87 26.30
C PRO A 434 15.75 -57.84 25.90
N PRO A 435 16.52 -58.37 26.87
CA PRO A 435 17.61 -59.31 26.60
C PRO A 435 17.07 -60.59 25.96
N ASN A 436 17.82 -61.10 24.99
CA ASN A 436 17.45 -62.36 24.35
C ASN A 436 17.55 -63.48 25.39
N LYS A 437 16.40 -64.12 25.72
CA LYS A 437 16.41 -65.28 26.61
C LYS A 437 17.05 -66.45 25.88
N LYS A 438 18.17 -66.93 26.42
CA LYS A 438 18.82 -68.18 26.00
C LYS A 438 17.86 -69.37 26.13
#